data_ab652a8c80a44e1a7924ccbe820bf07c
#
_entry.id   ab652a8c80a44e1a7924ccbe820bf07c
#
_cell.length_a   1.000
_cell.length_b   1.000
_cell.length_c   1.000
_cell.angle_alpha   90.00
_cell.angle_beta   90.00
_cell.angle_gamma   90.00
#
_symmetry.space_group_name_H-M   'P 1'
#
loop_
_entity.id
_entity.type
_entity.pdbx_description
1 polymer ?
#
loop_
_entity_poly.entity_id
_entity_poly.type
_entity_poly.pdbx_seq_one_letter_code
_entity_poly.pdbx_strand_id
1 'polypeptide(L)'
;SDLKIQLRQIVLILVLGCILEGAPLWAQWRADILPGYSQLTLPMGADYSGEVVATLVRRDRTAPAERALLYVHGYNDYFFQAALGDSIAAHGMDFYALDLRKYGRSIMPHQDPFEVKDLKEYYEELRASMKEIRSEGAKEIYLMAHSTGGLISSLYLEDTKNSDSIRALILNSPFFDFNLTKAQEKVLLPLVTSVAGLFPRTIILPPLKKPHVYDQSLL
;
A
#
# COMPACT_ATOMS: atom_id res chain seq x y z
N SER A 1 -43.43 38.53 5.06
CA SER A 1 -43.22 37.32 4.18
C SER A 1 -41.82 37.32 3.55
N ASP A 2 -41.29 38.45 3.15
CA ASP A 2 -40.00 38.57 2.43
C ASP A 2 -38.79 38.20 3.30
N LEU A 3 -38.80 38.55 4.58
CA LEU A 3 -37.67 38.21 5.48
C LEU A 3 -37.48 36.69 5.68
N LYS A 4 -38.59 35.94 5.70
CA LYS A 4 -38.55 34.46 5.81
C LYS A 4 -38.03 33.82 4.53
N ILE A 5 -38.27 34.40 3.36
CA ILE A 5 -37.78 33.92 2.07
C ILE A 5 -36.29 34.22 1.95
N GLN A 6 -35.88 35.44 2.33
CA GLN A 6 -34.44 35.81 2.35
C GLN A 6 -33.62 34.97 3.33
N LEU A 7 -34.16 34.70 4.53
CA LEU A 7 -33.50 33.83 5.51
C LEU A 7 -33.34 32.38 5.02
N ARG A 8 -34.38 31.85 4.32
CA ARG A 8 -34.30 30.51 3.69
C ARG A 8 -33.29 30.46 2.57
N GLN A 9 -33.18 31.51 1.76
CA GLN A 9 -32.17 31.58 0.69
C GLN A 9 -30.74 31.69 1.25
N ILE A 10 -30.52 32.47 2.31
CA ILE A 10 -29.21 32.57 2.98
C ILE A 10 -28.83 31.23 3.62
N VAL A 11 -29.76 30.56 4.29
CA VAL A 11 -29.50 29.23 4.87
C VAL A 11 -29.21 28.19 3.77
N LEU A 12 -29.92 28.24 2.64
CA LEU A 12 -29.67 27.34 1.51
C LEU A 12 -28.30 27.58 0.87
N ILE A 13 -27.90 28.85 0.76
CA ILE A 13 -26.56 29.23 0.23
C ILE A 13 -25.46 28.79 1.21
N LEU A 14 -25.64 28.94 2.50
CA LEU A 14 -24.70 28.48 3.52
C LEU A 14 -24.62 26.96 3.58
N VAL A 15 -25.71 26.26 3.43
CA VAL A 15 -25.72 24.77 3.37
C VAL A 15 -25.10 24.28 2.07
N LEU A 16 -25.38 24.92 0.92
CA LEU A 16 -24.70 24.60 -0.34
C LEU A 16 -23.20 24.99 -0.31
N GLY A 17 -22.84 26.05 0.39
CA GLY A 17 -21.44 26.45 0.57
C GLY A 17 -20.62 25.44 1.40
N CYS A 18 -21.24 24.84 2.42
CA CYS A 18 -20.61 23.77 3.22
C CYS A 18 -20.49 22.42 2.47
N ILE A 19 -21.26 22.22 1.39
CA ILE A 19 -21.19 21.00 0.55
C ILE A 19 -20.07 21.14 -0.52
N LEU A 20 -19.57 22.35 -0.73
CA LEU A 20 -18.47 22.66 -1.67
C LEU A 20 -17.09 22.75 -0.98
N GLU A 21 -16.96 22.26 0.25
CA GLU A 21 -15.63 21.95 0.78
C GLU A 21 -15.07 20.84 -0.11
N GLY A 22 -14.19 21.23 -1.05
CA GLY A 22 -13.52 20.31 -1.95
C GLY A 22 -12.91 19.17 -1.14
N ALA A 23 -13.01 17.96 -1.65
CA ALA A 23 -12.37 16.81 -1.03
C ALA A 23 -10.94 17.21 -0.63
N PRO A 24 -10.47 16.85 0.58
CA PRO A 24 -9.14 17.22 1.02
C PRO A 24 -8.10 16.78 -0.02
N LEU A 25 -7.05 17.57 -0.21
CA LEU A 25 -6.05 17.35 -1.27
C LEU A 25 -5.47 15.93 -1.29
N TRP A 26 -5.44 15.24 -0.15
CA TRP A 26 -5.01 13.86 -0.05
C TRP A 26 -6.04 12.84 -0.60
N ALA A 27 -7.31 13.23 -0.76
CA ALA A 27 -8.37 12.38 -1.31
C ALA A 27 -8.48 12.48 -2.85
N GLN A 28 -7.50 13.05 -3.51
CA GLN A 28 -7.48 13.23 -4.96
C GLN A 28 -6.25 12.59 -5.59
N TRP A 29 -6.44 11.98 -6.76
CA TRP A 29 -5.34 11.52 -7.59
C TRP A 29 -4.49 12.70 -8.03
N ARG A 30 -3.18 12.59 -7.89
CA ARG A 30 -2.19 13.59 -8.32
C ARG A 30 -1.08 12.92 -9.11
N ALA A 31 -0.37 13.67 -9.95
CA ALA A 31 0.76 13.14 -10.69
C ALA A 31 1.78 12.50 -9.74
N ASP A 32 2.28 11.32 -10.13
CA ASP A 32 3.36 10.62 -9.44
C ASP A 32 4.73 11.10 -9.93
N ILE A 33 5.81 10.76 -9.22
CA ILE A 33 7.16 11.01 -9.69
C ILE A 33 7.51 10.16 -10.92
N LEU A 34 6.86 9.00 -11.10
CA LEU A 34 7.00 8.18 -12.29
C LEU A 34 6.18 8.77 -13.43
N PRO A 35 6.78 9.10 -14.59
CA PRO A 35 6.05 9.64 -15.72
C PRO A 35 4.94 8.70 -16.19
N GLY A 36 3.73 9.24 -16.37
CA GLY A 36 2.56 8.47 -16.79
C GLY A 36 1.90 7.67 -15.68
N TYR A 37 2.17 8.03 -14.43
CA TYR A 37 1.53 7.48 -13.24
C TYR A 37 0.91 8.57 -12.38
N SER A 38 -0.12 8.21 -11.66
CA SER A 38 -0.77 9.03 -10.64
C SER A 38 -0.76 8.30 -9.30
N GLN A 39 -0.79 9.06 -8.20
CA GLN A 39 -0.82 8.53 -6.85
C GLN A 39 -1.99 9.08 -6.05
N LEU A 40 -2.50 8.27 -5.13
CA LEU A 40 -3.55 8.60 -4.18
C LEU A 40 -3.08 8.24 -2.77
N THR A 41 -3.11 9.20 -1.85
CA THR A 41 -2.82 8.93 -0.45
C THR A 41 -4.07 8.34 0.22
N LEU A 42 -3.90 7.19 0.87
CA LEU A 42 -4.92 6.48 1.63
C LEU A 42 -4.65 6.67 3.13
N PRO A 43 -5.45 7.45 3.86
CA PRO A 43 -5.30 7.58 5.31
C PRO A 43 -5.67 6.26 6.00
N MET A 44 -4.79 5.78 6.88
CA MET A 44 -4.97 4.54 7.65
C MET A 44 -5.22 4.79 9.15
N GLY A 45 -5.53 6.07 9.52
CA GLY A 45 -5.67 6.45 10.91
C GLY A 45 -4.34 6.61 11.63
N ALA A 46 -4.24 6.10 12.84
CA ALA A 46 -3.01 6.16 13.64
C ALA A 46 -2.66 4.78 14.20
N ASP A 47 -1.38 4.44 14.18
CA ASP A 47 -0.82 3.30 14.90
C ASP A 47 0.04 3.77 16.09
N TYR A 48 0.86 2.89 16.64
CA TYR A 48 1.78 3.19 17.75
C TYR A 48 2.88 4.21 17.41
N SER A 49 3.08 4.54 16.14
CA SER A 49 4.03 5.57 15.69
C SER A 49 3.37 6.92 15.41
N GLY A 50 2.05 7.04 15.51
CA GLY A 50 1.26 8.21 15.15
C GLY A 50 0.44 7.99 13.88
N GLU A 51 0.15 9.06 13.15
CA GLU A 51 -0.58 8.96 11.88
C GLU A 51 0.16 8.10 10.87
N VAL A 52 -0.58 7.28 10.13
CA VAL A 52 -0.07 6.43 9.06
C VAL A 52 -0.91 6.58 7.79
N VAL A 53 -0.23 6.48 6.67
CA VAL A 53 -0.85 6.48 5.34
C VAL A 53 -0.31 5.31 4.53
N ALA A 54 -1.09 4.86 3.57
CA ALA A 54 -0.63 4.08 2.44
C ALA A 54 -0.72 4.91 1.17
N THR A 55 -0.05 4.51 0.10
CA THR A 55 -0.13 5.21 -1.19
C THR A 55 -0.48 4.23 -2.29
N LEU A 56 -1.59 4.47 -2.95
CA LEU A 56 -1.98 3.73 -4.13
C LEU A 56 -1.46 4.48 -5.37
N VAL A 57 -0.64 3.81 -6.17
CA VAL A 57 -0.11 4.32 -7.43
C VAL A 57 -0.89 3.66 -8.57
N ARG A 58 -1.21 4.40 -9.62
CA ARG A 58 -1.95 3.91 -10.78
C ARG A 58 -1.25 4.32 -12.06
N ARG A 59 -1.16 3.41 -13.03
CA ARG A 59 -0.80 3.78 -14.40
C ARG A 59 -1.91 4.65 -15.00
N ASP A 60 -1.56 5.81 -15.54
CA ASP A 60 -2.52 6.71 -16.16
C ASP A 60 -3.19 6.04 -17.37
N ARG A 61 -4.47 6.32 -17.53
CA ARG A 61 -5.32 5.69 -18.53
C ARG A 61 -6.35 6.68 -19.08
N THR A 62 -6.84 6.42 -20.28
CA THR A 62 -7.90 7.21 -20.91
C THR A 62 -9.30 6.77 -20.50
N ALA A 63 -9.46 5.49 -20.18
CA ALA A 63 -10.72 4.89 -19.71
C ALA A 63 -10.44 3.74 -18.75
N PRO A 64 -11.30 3.50 -17.73
CA PRO A 64 -11.15 2.40 -16.82
C PRO A 64 -11.37 1.05 -17.52
N ALA A 65 -10.60 0.03 -17.10
CA ALA A 65 -10.78 -1.35 -17.50
C ALA A 65 -11.62 -2.12 -16.47
N GLU A 66 -12.33 -3.17 -16.92
CA GLU A 66 -13.08 -4.05 -16.02
C GLU A 66 -12.16 -4.95 -15.16
N ARG A 67 -10.91 -5.15 -15.60
CA ARG A 67 -9.90 -5.94 -14.92
C ARG A 67 -8.78 -5.06 -14.43
N ALA A 68 -8.37 -5.25 -13.18
CA ALA A 68 -7.27 -4.54 -12.58
C ALA A 68 -6.27 -5.50 -11.94
N LEU A 69 -4.99 -5.15 -12.00
CA LEU A 69 -3.93 -5.81 -11.25
C LEU A 69 -3.45 -4.87 -10.16
N LEU A 70 -3.44 -5.35 -8.91
CA LEU A 70 -2.84 -4.68 -7.76
C LEU A 70 -1.50 -5.36 -7.43
N TYR A 71 -0.41 -4.59 -7.49
CA TYR A 71 0.93 -5.04 -7.12
C TYR A 71 1.26 -4.67 -5.68
N VAL A 72 1.83 -5.62 -4.93
CA VAL A 72 2.32 -5.43 -3.55
C VAL A 72 3.81 -5.75 -3.50
N HIS A 73 4.60 -4.77 -3.06
CA HIS A 73 6.06 -4.86 -2.98
C HIS A 73 6.57 -5.72 -1.82
N GLY A 74 7.87 -5.94 -1.75
CA GLY A 74 8.58 -6.65 -0.69
C GLY A 74 9.08 -5.76 0.45
N TYR A 75 9.87 -6.36 1.37
CA TYR A 75 10.56 -5.63 2.43
C TYR A 75 11.66 -4.73 1.87
N ASN A 76 11.81 -3.53 2.42
CA ASN A 76 12.76 -2.51 1.97
C ASN A 76 12.65 -2.22 0.47
N ASP A 77 11.42 -2.17 -0.03
CA ASP A 77 11.06 -1.98 -1.42
C ASP A 77 9.85 -1.02 -1.51
N TYR A 78 9.51 -0.59 -2.69
CA TYR A 78 8.32 0.19 -3.02
C TYR A 78 8.09 0.11 -4.53
N PHE A 79 6.99 0.65 -5.04
CA PHE A 79 6.76 0.58 -6.48
C PHE A 79 7.58 1.62 -7.26
N PHE A 80 8.46 1.13 -8.15
CA PHE A 80 9.22 1.92 -9.13
C PHE A 80 9.35 1.23 -10.49
N GLN A 81 8.82 0.02 -10.63
CA GLN A 81 8.96 -0.84 -11.83
C GLN A 81 7.95 -0.41 -12.91
N ALA A 82 8.10 0.80 -13.49
CA ALA A 82 7.18 1.34 -14.50
C ALA A 82 6.94 0.38 -15.65
N ALA A 83 7.98 -0.33 -16.13
CA ALA A 83 7.85 -1.29 -17.23
C ALA A 83 6.84 -2.42 -16.93
N LEU A 84 6.69 -2.84 -15.67
CA LEU A 84 5.67 -3.80 -15.28
C LEU A 84 4.26 -3.21 -15.50
N GLY A 85 4.01 -2.02 -14.96
CA GLY A 85 2.72 -1.36 -15.10
C GLY A 85 2.37 -1.06 -16.56
N ASP A 86 3.33 -0.59 -17.34
CA ASP A 86 3.16 -0.33 -18.77
C ASP A 86 2.81 -1.62 -19.53
N SER A 87 3.47 -2.73 -19.21
CA SER A 87 3.17 -4.03 -19.80
C SER A 87 1.76 -4.51 -19.49
N ILE A 88 1.33 -4.41 -18.24
CA ILE A 88 -0.03 -4.80 -17.82
C ILE A 88 -1.08 -3.92 -18.52
N ALA A 89 -0.85 -2.60 -18.56
CA ALA A 89 -1.74 -1.67 -19.25
C ALA A 89 -1.85 -1.96 -20.75
N ALA A 90 -0.74 -2.31 -21.41
CA ALA A 90 -0.71 -2.69 -22.83
C ALA A 90 -1.54 -3.95 -23.11
N HIS A 91 -1.79 -4.80 -22.10
CA HIS A 91 -2.66 -5.98 -22.21
C HIS A 91 -4.12 -5.72 -21.80
N GLY A 92 -4.52 -4.46 -21.70
CA GLY A 92 -5.91 -4.06 -21.45
C GLY A 92 -6.40 -4.29 -20.02
N MET A 93 -5.50 -4.22 -19.05
CA MET A 93 -5.83 -4.23 -17.63
C MET A 93 -5.39 -2.90 -16.99
N ASP A 94 -6.16 -2.41 -16.04
CA ASP A 94 -5.69 -1.32 -15.18
C ASP A 94 -4.58 -1.83 -14.25
N PHE A 95 -3.54 -1.03 -14.10
CA PHE A 95 -2.45 -1.36 -13.20
C PHE A 95 -2.43 -0.42 -12.00
N TYR A 96 -2.36 -1.03 -10.82
CA TYR A 96 -2.18 -0.36 -9.55
C TYR A 96 -1.02 -0.98 -8.78
N ALA A 97 -0.37 -0.18 -7.96
CA ALA A 97 0.65 -0.64 -7.01
C ALA A 97 0.41 0.03 -5.65
N LEU A 98 0.63 -0.72 -4.58
CA LEU A 98 0.45 -0.26 -3.22
C LEU A 98 1.81 -0.09 -2.55
N ASP A 99 2.18 1.15 -2.19
CA ASP A 99 3.24 1.40 -1.23
C ASP A 99 2.60 1.29 0.17
N LEU A 100 2.96 0.24 0.91
CA LEU A 100 2.46 -0.03 2.25
C LEU A 100 2.86 1.09 3.22
N ARG A 101 2.19 1.20 4.40
CA ARG A 101 2.59 2.14 5.44
C ARG A 101 4.08 2.04 5.74
N LYS A 102 4.74 3.18 5.94
CA LYS A 102 6.17 3.30 6.26
C LYS A 102 7.12 2.79 5.15
N TYR A 103 6.62 2.71 3.90
CA TYR A 103 7.40 2.35 2.72
C TYR A 103 7.26 3.41 1.63
N GLY A 104 8.29 3.63 0.85
CA GLY A 104 8.26 4.47 -0.34
C GLY A 104 7.57 5.81 -0.12
N ARG A 105 6.49 6.07 -0.88
CA ARG A 105 5.69 7.30 -0.82
C ARG A 105 4.89 7.44 0.47
N SER A 106 4.77 6.38 1.24
CA SER A 106 3.98 6.32 2.49
C SER A 106 4.79 6.62 3.74
N ILE A 107 6.10 6.89 3.61
CA ILE A 107 6.96 7.25 4.74
C ILE A 107 6.62 8.66 5.20
N MET A 108 6.35 8.84 6.50
CA MET A 108 6.14 10.14 7.12
C MET A 108 7.34 10.51 8.02
N PRO A 109 7.64 11.80 8.22
CA PRO A 109 8.87 12.23 8.91
C PRO A 109 9.03 11.76 10.35
N HIS A 110 7.94 11.41 11.01
CA HIS A 110 7.94 10.97 12.42
C HIS A 110 8.09 9.44 12.59
N GLN A 111 8.19 8.71 11.49
CA GLN A 111 8.16 7.23 11.49
C GLN A 111 9.57 6.64 11.39
N ASP A 112 9.73 5.46 11.98
CA ASP A 112 10.84 4.56 11.66
C ASP A 112 10.42 3.76 10.40
N PRO A 113 11.15 3.85 9.27
CA PRO A 113 10.81 3.12 8.05
C PRO A 113 10.73 1.61 8.28
N PHE A 114 9.76 0.96 7.61
CA PHE A 114 9.55 -0.49 7.61
C PHE A 114 9.09 -1.08 8.95
N GLU A 115 8.88 -0.26 9.98
CA GLU A 115 8.43 -0.74 11.28
C GLU A 115 7.01 -1.28 11.20
N VAL A 116 6.83 -2.53 11.60
CA VAL A 116 5.53 -3.20 11.76
C VAL A 116 5.60 -4.17 12.91
N LYS A 117 4.54 -4.28 13.70
CA LYS A 117 4.45 -5.23 14.83
C LYS A 117 3.72 -6.50 14.46
N ASP A 118 2.75 -6.40 13.55
CA ASP A 118 1.99 -7.52 13.03
C ASP A 118 1.74 -7.30 11.52
N LEU A 119 2.01 -8.32 10.71
CA LEU A 119 1.76 -8.25 9.27
C LEU A 119 0.28 -8.04 8.93
N LYS A 120 -0.64 -8.34 9.87
CA LYS A 120 -2.08 -8.08 9.71
C LYS A 120 -2.43 -6.60 9.67
N GLU A 121 -1.53 -5.72 10.13
CA GLU A 121 -1.70 -4.27 10.01
C GLU A 121 -1.87 -3.85 8.53
N TYR A 122 -1.21 -4.54 7.60
CA TYR A 122 -1.30 -4.28 6.17
C TYR A 122 -2.64 -4.69 5.52
N TYR A 123 -3.50 -5.43 6.23
CA TYR A 123 -4.80 -5.86 5.69
C TYR A 123 -5.75 -4.69 5.42
N GLU A 124 -5.66 -3.66 6.24
CA GLU A 124 -6.44 -2.44 6.07
C GLU A 124 -6.11 -1.75 4.74
N GLU A 125 -4.83 -1.69 4.42
CA GLU A 125 -4.31 -1.06 3.20
C GLU A 125 -4.70 -1.84 1.95
N LEU A 126 -4.64 -3.16 2.00
CA LEU A 126 -5.12 -4.02 0.92
C LEU A 126 -6.61 -3.79 0.65
N ARG A 127 -7.44 -3.76 1.72
CA ARG A 127 -8.89 -3.49 1.59
C ARG A 127 -9.17 -2.10 1.04
N ALA A 128 -8.49 -1.07 1.56
CA ALA A 128 -8.66 0.30 1.11
C ALA A 128 -8.30 0.45 -0.37
N SER A 129 -7.19 -0.15 -0.79
CA SER A 129 -6.75 -0.16 -2.20
C SER A 129 -7.76 -0.87 -3.10
N MET A 130 -8.24 -2.05 -2.73
CA MET A 130 -9.23 -2.78 -3.53
C MET A 130 -10.58 -2.06 -3.59
N LYS A 131 -11.00 -1.41 -2.50
CA LYS A 131 -12.19 -0.58 -2.49
C LYS A 131 -12.06 0.58 -3.48
N GLU A 132 -10.92 1.25 -3.50
CA GLU A 132 -10.65 2.33 -4.45
C GLU A 132 -10.64 1.83 -5.89
N ILE A 133 -9.92 0.75 -6.17
CA ILE A 133 -9.86 0.12 -7.50
C ILE A 133 -11.26 -0.24 -8.02
N ARG A 134 -12.14 -0.75 -7.15
CA ARG A 134 -13.54 -1.05 -7.52
C ARG A 134 -14.35 0.21 -7.76
N SER A 135 -14.14 1.27 -6.96
CA SER A 135 -14.84 2.56 -7.14
C SER A 135 -14.52 3.19 -8.48
N GLU A 136 -13.33 2.91 -9.04
CA GLU A 136 -12.90 3.35 -10.36
C GLU A 136 -13.37 2.44 -11.52
N GLY A 137 -14.14 1.39 -11.24
CA GLY A 137 -14.85 0.59 -12.24
C GLY A 137 -14.36 -0.84 -12.45
N ALA A 138 -13.30 -1.28 -11.75
CA ALA A 138 -12.82 -2.65 -11.88
C ALA A 138 -13.82 -3.66 -11.28
N LYS A 139 -14.17 -4.68 -12.05
CA LYS A 139 -15.04 -5.79 -11.65
C LYS A 139 -14.21 -6.98 -11.14
N GLU A 140 -13.04 -7.19 -11.70
CA GLU A 140 -12.13 -8.27 -11.33
C GLU A 140 -10.78 -7.69 -10.90
N ILE A 141 -10.30 -8.13 -9.73
CA ILE A 141 -8.98 -7.74 -9.20
C ILE A 141 -8.08 -8.97 -9.15
N TYR A 142 -6.89 -8.82 -9.71
CA TYR A 142 -5.78 -9.76 -9.64
C TYR A 142 -4.74 -9.18 -8.70
N LEU A 143 -4.25 -9.98 -7.76
CA LEU A 143 -3.24 -9.56 -6.80
C LEU A 143 -1.90 -10.15 -7.22
N MET A 144 -0.90 -9.30 -7.46
CA MET A 144 0.48 -9.71 -7.72
C MET A 144 1.37 -9.23 -6.58
N ALA A 145 2.19 -10.13 -6.04
CA ALA A 145 2.97 -9.81 -4.86
C ALA A 145 4.39 -10.34 -4.94
N HIS A 146 5.34 -9.51 -4.51
CA HIS A 146 6.77 -9.81 -4.49
C HIS A 146 7.28 -10.05 -3.06
N SER A 147 8.16 -11.05 -2.89
CA SER A 147 8.89 -11.30 -1.65
C SER A 147 7.97 -11.33 -0.40
N THR A 148 8.18 -10.50 0.62
CA THR A 148 7.31 -10.40 1.81
C THR A 148 5.88 -9.95 1.48
N GLY A 149 5.67 -9.19 0.40
CA GLY A 149 4.34 -8.92 -0.13
C GLY A 149 3.56 -10.19 -0.46
N GLY A 150 4.27 -11.24 -0.92
CA GLY A 150 3.71 -12.57 -1.15
C GLY A 150 3.20 -13.22 0.13
N LEU A 151 3.95 -13.13 1.23
CA LEU A 151 3.53 -13.61 2.54
C LEU A 151 2.30 -12.84 3.04
N ILE A 152 2.35 -11.51 3.02
CA ILE A 152 1.24 -10.64 3.45
C ILE A 152 -0.04 -10.98 2.68
N SER A 153 0.05 -11.07 1.35
CA SER A 153 -1.09 -11.35 0.47
C SER A 153 -1.66 -12.75 0.70
N SER A 154 -0.81 -13.74 0.95
CA SER A 154 -1.24 -15.12 1.23
C SER A 154 -1.96 -15.21 2.58
N LEU A 155 -1.41 -14.59 3.62
CA LEU A 155 -2.04 -14.52 4.95
C LEU A 155 -3.38 -13.76 4.87
N TYR A 156 -3.41 -12.66 4.14
CA TYR A 156 -4.64 -11.89 3.93
C TYR A 156 -5.76 -12.75 3.33
N LEU A 157 -5.46 -13.48 2.26
CA LEU A 157 -6.46 -14.35 1.60
C LEU A 157 -6.92 -15.48 2.51
N GLU A 158 -6.01 -16.09 3.27
CA GLU A 158 -6.34 -17.16 4.21
C GLU A 158 -7.21 -16.65 5.36
N ASP A 159 -6.81 -15.57 6.02
CA ASP A 159 -7.52 -15.02 7.17
C ASP A 159 -8.90 -14.45 6.80
N THR A 160 -9.02 -13.84 5.64
CA THR A 160 -10.29 -13.25 5.16
C THR A 160 -11.15 -14.22 4.38
N LYS A 161 -10.66 -15.44 4.11
CA LYS A 161 -11.30 -16.43 3.23
C LYS A 161 -11.67 -15.85 1.87
N ASN A 162 -10.78 -14.95 1.37
CA ASN A 162 -10.98 -14.22 0.11
C ASN A 162 -12.33 -13.47 0.04
N SER A 163 -12.75 -12.86 1.16
CA SER A 163 -14.02 -12.12 1.24
C SER A 163 -14.13 -10.98 0.22
N ASP A 164 -12.98 -10.44 -0.20
CA ASP A 164 -12.90 -9.36 -1.19
C ASP A 164 -12.90 -9.85 -2.64
N SER A 165 -13.09 -11.16 -2.84
CA SER A 165 -13.27 -11.77 -4.17
C SER A 165 -12.12 -11.42 -5.14
N ILE A 166 -10.87 -11.64 -4.70
CA ILE A 166 -9.68 -11.55 -5.55
C ILE A 166 -9.71 -12.74 -6.53
N ARG A 167 -9.56 -12.45 -7.81
CA ARG A 167 -9.69 -13.43 -8.90
C ARG A 167 -8.52 -14.41 -8.94
N ALA A 168 -7.31 -13.92 -8.71
CA ALA A 168 -6.09 -14.75 -8.65
C ALA A 168 -5.00 -14.03 -7.85
N LEU A 169 -4.12 -14.82 -7.22
CA LEU A 169 -2.87 -14.39 -6.60
C LEU A 169 -1.70 -14.83 -7.47
N ILE A 170 -0.86 -13.88 -7.86
CA ILE A 170 0.37 -14.11 -8.62
C ILE A 170 1.56 -13.84 -7.68
N LEU A 171 2.36 -14.85 -7.41
CA LEU A 171 3.50 -14.75 -6.51
C LEU A 171 4.80 -14.66 -7.31
N ASN A 172 5.53 -13.58 -7.11
CA ASN A 172 6.87 -13.37 -7.66
C ASN A 172 7.91 -13.50 -6.55
N SER A 173 8.68 -14.59 -6.55
CA SER A 173 9.71 -14.87 -5.54
C SER A 173 9.21 -14.65 -4.10
N PRO A 174 8.09 -15.27 -3.69
CA PRO A 174 7.50 -15.00 -2.38
C PRO A 174 8.44 -15.45 -1.26
N PHE A 175 8.48 -14.66 -0.19
CA PHE A 175 9.17 -15.02 1.03
C PHE A 175 8.17 -15.60 2.02
N PHE A 176 8.35 -16.88 2.40
CA PHE A 176 7.49 -17.53 3.39
C PHE A 176 8.24 -17.94 4.65
N ASP A 177 9.56 -18.15 4.55
CA ASP A 177 10.38 -18.58 5.68
C ASP A 177 11.87 -18.30 5.44
N PHE A 178 12.64 -18.27 6.51
CA PHE A 178 14.09 -18.02 6.49
C PHE A 178 14.95 -19.20 6.08
N ASN A 179 14.38 -20.31 5.67
CA ASN A 179 15.12 -21.54 5.30
C ASN A 179 16.19 -21.94 6.34
N LEU A 180 15.83 -21.85 7.61
CA LEU A 180 16.68 -22.24 8.72
C LEU A 180 16.55 -23.74 8.97
N THR A 181 17.67 -24.39 9.37
CA THR A 181 17.57 -25.74 9.92
C THR A 181 16.86 -25.70 11.28
N LYS A 182 16.18 -26.80 11.66
CA LYS A 182 15.49 -26.90 12.97
C LYS A 182 16.41 -26.58 14.17
N ALA A 183 17.72 -26.87 14.05
CA ALA A 183 18.69 -26.54 15.08
C ALA A 183 18.98 -25.02 15.13
N GLN A 184 19.10 -24.36 13.98
CA GLN A 184 19.25 -22.91 13.89
C GLN A 184 18.01 -22.18 14.39
N GLU A 185 16.83 -22.68 14.04
CA GLU A 185 15.56 -22.13 14.47
C GLU A 185 15.42 -22.14 16.01
N LYS A 186 15.74 -23.25 16.66
CA LYS A 186 15.70 -23.40 18.13
C LYS A 186 16.64 -22.48 18.88
N VAL A 187 17.76 -22.09 18.29
CA VAL A 187 18.78 -21.24 18.93
C VAL A 187 18.62 -19.78 18.50
N LEU A 188 18.47 -19.54 17.21
CA LEU A 188 18.50 -18.19 16.65
C LEU A 188 17.22 -17.40 16.97
N LEU A 189 16.05 -18.03 16.83
CA LEU A 189 14.79 -17.32 17.06
C LEU A 189 14.62 -16.83 18.50
N PRO A 190 14.84 -17.65 19.56
CA PRO A 190 14.79 -17.16 20.93
C PRO A 190 15.83 -16.09 21.23
N LEU A 191 17.04 -16.20 20.65
CA LEU A 191 18.09 -15.20 20.82
C LEU A 191 17.69 -13.87 20.20
N VAL A 192 17.25 -13.89 18.94
CA VAL A 192 16.80 -12.68 18.20
C VAL A 192 15.61 -12.06 18.91
N THR A 193 14.63 -12.84 19.34
CA THR A 193 13.44 -12.33 20.06
C THR A 193 13.82 -11.70 21.39
N SER A 194 14.77 -12.31 22.13
CA SER A 194 15.24 -11.77 23.39
C SER A 194 16.00 -10.46 23.22
N VAL A 195 16.88 -10.40 22.20
CA VAL A 195 17.64 -9.18 21.86
C VAL A 195 16.68 -8.09 21.40
N ALA A 196 15.73 -8.41 20.54
CA ALA A 196 14.71 -7.45 20.07
C ALA A 196 13.83 -6.93 21.22
N GLY A 197 13.52 -7.77 22.21
CA GLY A 197 12.76 -7.36 23.39
C GLY A 197 13.53 -6.40 24.29
N LEU A 198 14.84 -6.58 24.42
CA LEU A 198 15.71 -5.72 25.24
C LEU A 198 16.19 -4.47 24.49
N PHE A 199 16.41 -4.59 23.20
CA PHE A 199 16.94 -3.55 22.32
C PHE A 199 16.13 -3.46 21.03
N PRO A 200 14.89 -2.96 21.07
CA PRO A 200 13.96 -3.01 19.92
C PRO A 200 14.44 -2.23 18.67
N ARG A 201 15.42 -1.34 18.84
CA ARG A 201 16.02 -0.57 17.75
C ARG A 201 17.35 -1.13 17.24
N THR A 202 17.75 -2.32 17.72
CA THR A 202 18.98 -2.94 17.23
C THR A 202 18.76 -3.52 15.84
N ILE A 203 19.51 -3.02 14.88
CA ILE A 203 19.53 -3.57 13.53
C ILE A 203 20.39 -4.84 13.55
N ILE A 204 19.77 -5.99 13.40
CA ILE A 204 20.47 -7.26 13.22
C ILE A 204 20.69 -7.41 11.72
N LEU A 205 21.90 -7.02 11.25
CA LEU A 205 22.31 -7.30 9.90
C LEU A 205 22.75 -8.75 9.81
N PRO A 206 22.15 -9.58 8.93
CA PRO A 206 22.76 -10.86 8.62
C PRO A 206 24.17 -10.60 8.07
N PRO A 207 25.14 -11.51 8.26
CA PRO A 207 26.47 -11.38 7.69
C PRO A 207 26.36 -11.43 6.16
N LEU A 208 26.15 -10.27 5.56
CA LEU A 208 26.07 -10.12 4.10
C LEU A 208 27.45 -10.33 3.53
N LYS A 209 27.63 -11.38 2.73
CA LYS A 209 28.70 -11.46 1.76
C LYS A 209 28.51 -10.29 0.79
N LYS A 210 29.24 -9.19 1.05
CA LYS A 210 29.30 -7.93 0.27
C LYS A 210 27.91 -7.34 -0.05
N PRO A 211 27.63 -6.11 0.35
CA PRO A 211 26.41 -5.45 -0.07
C PRO A 211 26.39 -5.41 -1.60
N HIS A 212 25.37 -6.00 -2.23
CA HIS A 212 24.98 -5.53 -3.53
C HIS A 212 24.50 -4.10 -3.31
N VAL A 213 25.36 -3.16 -3.63
CA VAL A 213 25.00 -1.74 -3.67
C VAL A 213 23.91 -1.67 -4.74
N TYR A 214 22.66 -1.50 -4.34
CA TYR A 214 21.65 -0.97 -5.24
C TYR A 214 22.18 0.39 -5.66
N ASP A 215 22.46 0.52 -6.94
CA ASP A 215 22.95 1.76 -7.52
C ASP A 215 21.90 2.85 -7.29
N GLN A 216 22.20 3.79 -6.39
CA GLN A 216 21.36 4.96 -6.12
C GLN A 216 21.29 5.92 -7.31
N SER A 217 21.93 5.62 -8.42
CA SER A 217 21.89 6.42 -9.66
C SER A 217 20.58 6.32 -10.43
N LEU A 218 19.59 5.55 -9.94
CA LEU A 218 18.28 5.39 -10.54
C LEU A 218 17.16 6.17 -9.79
N LEU A 219 17.55 7.04 -8.84
CA LEU A 219 16.63 7.99 -8.20
C LEU A 219 16.70 9.34 -8.84
#